data_b0daf9964521472a910b283b5ccc0c02
#
_entry.id   b0daf9964521472a910b283b5ccc0c02
#
_cell.length_a   1.000
_cell.length_b   1.000
_cell.length_c   1.000
_cell.angle_alpha   90.00
_cell.angle_beta   90.00
_cell.angle_gamma   90.00
#
_symmetry.space_group_name_H-M   'P 1'
#
loop_
_entity.id
_entity.type
_entity.pdbx_description
1 polymer ?
#
loop_
_entity_poly.entity_id
_entity_poly.type
_entity_poly.pdbx_seq_one_letter_code
_entity_poly.pdbx_strand_id
1 'polypeptide(L)'
;MANVQNLAFGRDVQGYNAFAPQPSNVKYKATITNGTAASVTVPSTYQVWIVSFRYFPNDVWVDVSGATATIPLSGALVASTAELNPASLELTAGTNISMVTSQTAADVSVVMWPVSYP
;
A
#
# COMPACT_ATOMS: atom_id res chain seq x y z
N MET A 1 20.17 -0.08 -12.24
CA MET A 1 18.70 -0.08 -12.24
C MET A 1 18.20 -1.18 -11.32
N ALA A 2 17.26 -0.87 -10.49
CA ALA A 2 16.69 -1.86 -9.59
C ALA A 2 15.98 -2.97 -10.38
N ASN A 3 16.22 -4.20 -9.99
CA ASN A 3 15.48 -5.33 -10.56
C ASN A 3 14.13 -5.42 -9.86
N VAL A 4 13.09 -5.02 -10.55
CA VAL A 4 11.73 -5.07 -10.04
C VAL A 4 11.04 -6.29 -10.63
N GLN A 5 10.51 -7.13 -9.76
CA GLN A 5 9.79 -8.33 -10.20
C GLN A 5 8.34 -7.99 -10.48
N ASN A 6 7.82 -8.48 -11.60
CA ASN A 6 6.39 -8.40 -11.89
C ASN A 6 5.60 -9.27 -10.91
N LEU A 7 4.39 -8.82 -10.60
CA LEU A 7 3.47 -9.65 -9.84
C LEU A 7 3.08 -10.84 -10.71
N ALA A 8 3.45 -12.03 -10.25
CA ALA A 8 3.14 -13.26 -10.94
C ALA A 8 2.84 -14.35 -9.90
N PHE A 9 1.95 -15.27 -10.25
CA PHE A 9 1.65 -16.43 -9.44
C PHE A 9 2.28 -17.64 -10.08
N GLY A 10 2.98 -18.43 -9.27
CA GLY A 10 3.49 -19.73 -9.72
C GLY A 10 2.33 -20.64 -10.10
N ARG A 11 2.65 -21.72 -10.78
CA ARG A 11 1.69 -22.76 -11.13
C ARG A 11 2.03 -24.01 -10.34
N ASP A 12 1.00 -24.74 -9.92
CA ASP A 12 1.21 -26.05 -9.31
C ASP A 12 1.57 -27.09 -10.39
N VAL A 13 1.80 -28.32 -9.98
CA VAL A 13 2.23 -29.37 -10.91
C VAL A 13 1.15 -29.72 -11.94
N GLN A 14 -0.08 -29.28 -11.75
CA GLN A 14 -1.19 -29.51 -12.66
C GLN A 14 -1.49 -28.29 -13.55
N GLY A 15 -0.69 -27.22 -13.43
CA GLY A 15 -0.81 -26.02 -14.25
C GLY A 15 -1.76 -24.94 -13.71
N TYR A 16 -2.33 -25.10 -12.52
CA TYR A 16 -3.18 -24.08 -11.91
C TYR A 16 -2.34 -23.02 -11.20
N ASN A 17 -2.86 -21.79 -11.13
CA ASN A 17 -2.17 -20.70 -10.47
C ASN A 17 -2.09 -20.96 -8.96
N ALA A 18 -0.92 -20.75 -8.39
CA ALA A 18 -0.75 -20.75 -6.94
C ALA A 18 -1.34 -19.47 -6.33
N PHE A 19 -1.70 -19.54 -5.03
CA PHE A 19 -2.39 -18.43 -4.35
C PHE A 19 -1.46 -17.38 -3.76
N ALA A 20 -0.16 -17.52 -3.91
CA ALA A 20 0.80 -16.59 -3.33
C ALA A 20 1.60 -15.88 -4.41
N PRO A 21 1.78 -14.56 -4.33
CA PRO A 21 2.65 -13.85 -5.25
C PRO A 21 4.11 -14.15 -4.94
N GLN A 22 4.97 -13.94 -5.92
CA GLN A 22 6.41 -13.98 -5.72
C GLN A 22 6.85 -12.83 -4.81
N PRO A 23 7.97 -12.97 -4.05
CA PRO A 23 8.48 -11.88 -3.26
C PRO A 23 8.78 -10.66 -4.12
N SER A 24 8.47 -9.47 -3.61
CA SER A 24 8.83 -8.22 -4.27
C SER A 24 10.15 -7.70 -3.70
N ASN A 25 10.92 -7.01 -4.53
CA ASN A 25 12.09 -6.28 -4.07
C ASN A 25 11.79 -4.77 -3.87
N VAL A 26 10.53 -4.35 -4.00
CA VAL A 26 10.10 -2.98 -3.72
C VAL A 26 9.26 -3.01 -2.45
N LYS A 27 9.91 -2.72 -1.34
CA LYS A 27 9.30 -2.80 -0.01
C LYS A 27 9.68 -1.57 0.80
N TYR A 28 8.71 -1.01 1.49
CA TYR A 28 8.91 0.14 2.38
C TYR A 28 8.32 -0.19 3.74
N LYS A 29 8.98 0.24 4.80
CA LYS A 29 8.48 0.05 6.16
C LYS A 29 8.87 1.23 7.02
N ALA A 30 8.03 1.53 8.00
CA ALA A 30 8.26 2.61 8.95
C ALA A 30 7.47 2.36 10.23
N THR A 31 7.90 3.01 11.30
CA THR A 31 7.07 3.19 12.48
C THR A 31 6.56 4.62 12.43
N ILE A 32 5.24 4.78 12.28
CA ILE A 32 4.61 6.09 12.24
C ILE A 32 4.03 6.42 13.61
N THR A 33 3.95 7.71 13.93
CA THR A 33 3.49 8.18 15.22
C THR A 33 2.16 8.91 15.09
N ASN A 34 1.43 9.03 16.20
CA ASN A 34 0.10 9.64 16.24
C ASN A 34 0.07 10.99 15.55
N GLY A 35 -0.85 11.15 14.61
CA GLY A 35 -1.12 12.43 13.96
C GLY A 35 -0.06 12.93 12.99
N THR A 36 1.08 12.22 12.85
CA THR A 36 2.14 12.61 11.93
C THR A 36 2.09 11.69 10.71
N ALA A 37 1.74 12.25 9.55
CA ALA A 37 1.63 11.47 8.33
C ALA A 37 3.02 11.17 7.74
N ALA A 38 3.19 9.96 7.24
CA ALA A 38 4.33 9.56 6.43
C ALA A 38 3.85 9.24 5.02
N SER A 39 4.74 9.36 4.04
CA SER A 39 4.34 9.13 2.66
C SER A 39 5.43 8.40 1.86
N VAL A 40 5.00 7.71 0.81
CA VAL A 40 5.86 7.09 -0.18
C VAL A 40 5.18 7.23 -1.54
N THR A 41 5.98 7.36 -2.60
CA THR A 41 5.48 7.51 -3.96
C THR A 41 5.64 6.19 -4.71
N VAL A 42 4.60 5.79 -5.43
CA VAL A 42 4.65 4.60 -6.30
C VAL A 42 5.67 4.84 -7.40
N PRO A 43 6.62 3.90 -7.63
CA PRO A 43 7.67 4.09 -8.62
C PRO A 43 7.12 4.30 -10.03
N SER A 44 7.89 4.99 -10.87
CA SER A 44 7.49 5.32 -12.24
C SER A 44 8.08 4.37 -13.28
N THR A 45 8.78 3.31 -12.86
CA THR A 45 9.39 2.33 -13.77
C THR A 45 8.36 1.50 -14.52
N TYR A 46 7.17 1.34 -13.97
CA TYR A 46 6.04 0.65 -14.61
C TYR A 46 4.78 1.47 -14.38
N GLN A 47 3.79 1.28 -15.26
CA GLN A 47 2.56 2.10 -15.27
C GLN A 47 1.63 1.77 -14.11
N VAL A 48 1.48 0.51 -13.77
CA VAL A 48 0.50 0.03 -12.81
C VAL A 48 1.18 -0.90 -11.82
N TRP A 49 0.79 -0.77 -10.55
CA TRP A 49 1.34 -1.54 -9.44
C TRP A 49 0.23 -2.09 -8.57
N ILE A 50 0.41 -3.30 -8.06
CA ILE A 50 -0.39 -3.80 -6.94
C ILE A 50 0.39 -3.53 -5.67
N VAL A 51 -0.25 -2.85 -4.73
CA VAL A 51 0.37 -2.41 -3.47
C VAL A 51 -0.34 -3.11 -2.33
N SER A 52 0.41 -3.84 -1.53
CA SER A 52 -0.10 -4.56 -0.37
C SER A 52 0.38 -3.89 0.90
N PHE A 53 -0.53 -3.75 1.86
CA PHE A 53 -0.28 -3.03 3.11
C PHE A 53 -0.37 -3.98 4.30
N ARG A 54 0.48 -3.74 5.29
CA ARG A 54 0.45 -4.42 6.58
C ARG A 54 0.61 -3.40 7.69
N TYR A 55 -0.13 -3.58 8.77
CA TYR A 55 -0.14 -2.65 9.89
C TYR A 55 -0.11 -3.41 11.22
N PHE A 56 0.56 -2.80 12.21
CA PHE A 56 0.49 -3.29 13.58
C PHE A 56 0.66 -2.10 14.55
N PRO A 57 -0.38 -1.72 15.31
CA PRO A 57 -1.77 -2.21 15.25
C PRO A 57 -2.50 -1.77 13.98
N ASN A 58 -3.65 -2.39 13.71
CA ASN A 58 -4.49 -2.07 12.55
C ASN A 58 -5.35 -0.83 12.82
N ASP A 59 -4.73 0.33 12.76
CA ASP A 59 -5.41 1.61 12.93
C ASP A 59 -4.66 2.68 12.13
N VAL A 60 -4.61 2.47 10.82
CA VAL A 60 -3.86 3.34 9.91
C VAL A 60 -4.79 3.82 8.80
N TRP A 61 -4.87 5.13 8.64
CA TRP A 61 -5.64 5.77 7.58
C TRP A 61 -4.70 6.05 6.41
N VAL A 62 -5.10 5.60 5.22
CA VAL A 62 -4.29 5.68 4.00
C VAL A 62 -5.02 6.52 2.97
N ASP A 63 -4.32 7.50 2.42
CA ASP A 63 -4.85 8.40 1.39
C ASP A 63 -3.98 8.29 0.14
N VAL A 64 -4.60 7.94 -0.98
CA VAL A 64 -3.91 7.80 -2.27
C VAL A 64 -4.40 8.83 -3.30
N SER A 65 -5.16 9.82 -2.85
CA SER A 65 -5.74 10.86 -3.72
C SER A 65 -4.78 12.00 -4.03
N GLY A 66 -3.62 12.04 -3.38
CA GLY A 66 -2.67 13.14 -3.45
C GLY A 66 -2.73 14.06 -2.22
N ALA A 67 -3.74 13.91 -1.37
CA ALA A 67 -3.85 14.64 -0.12
C ALA A 67 -3.08 13.95 0.99
N THR A 68 -2.71 14.71 2.03
CA THR A 68 -2.15 14.14 3.24
C THR A 68 -3.25 13.39 4.00
N ALA A 69 -2.96 12.17 4.44
CA ALA A 69 -3.92 11.36 5.18
C ALA A 69 -4.29 12.05 6.50
N THR A 70 -5.57 12.03 6.83
CA THR A 70 -6.10 12.62 8.06
C THR A 70 -6.94 11.62 8.82
N ILE A 71 -6.97 11.76 10.14
CA ILE A 71 -7.79 10.94 11.02
C ILE A 71 -9.16 11.61 11.13
N PRO A 72 -10.27 10.91 10.80
CA PRO A 72 -11.60 11.48 10.99
C PRO A 72 -11.86 11.75 12.47
N LEU A 73 -12.37 12.94 12.78
CA LEU A 73 -12.64 13.34 14.16
C LEU A 73 -14.14 13.49 14.45
N SER A 74 -14.99 13.28 13.44
CA SER A 74 -16.43 13.41 13.60
C SER A 74 -17.04 12.11 14.13
N GLY A 75 -18.06 12.23 14.98
CA GLY A 75 -18.88 11.08 15.39
C GLY A 75 -19.91 10.67 14.35
N ALA A 76 -20.04 11.40 13.25
CA ALA A 76 -20.92 11.07 12.13
C ALA A 76 -20.09 10.58 10.97
N LEU A 77 -20.72 9.81 10.05
CA LEU A 77 -20.06 9.42 8.81
C LEU A 77 -19.91 10.65 7.91
N VAL A 78 -18.69 10.96 7.51
CA VAL A 78 -18.37 12.10 6.63
C VAL A 78 -17.59 11.60 5.43
N ALA A 79 -17.68 12.33 4.33
CA ALA A 79 -16.89 12.00 3.14
C ALA A 79 -15.40 12.20 3.43
N SER A 80 -14.58 11.23 3.04
CA SER A 80 -13.13 11.28 3.22
C SER A 80 -12.47 10.54 2.07
N THR A 81 -11.28 11.02 1.67
CA THR A 81 -10.44 10.32 0.69
C THR A 81 -9.51 9.29 1.35
N ALA A 82 -9.41 9.32 2.68
CA ALA A 82 -8.62 8.35 3.42
C ALA A 82 -9.44 7.09 3.73
N GLU A 83 -8.80 5.95 3.62
CA GLU A 83 -9.40 4.64 3.91
C GLU A 83 -8.70 4.00 5.09
N LEU A 84 -9.49 3.39 5.99
CA LEU A 84 -8.94 2.72 7.17
C LEU A 84 -8.46 1.32 6.80
N ASN A 85 -7.17 1.08 7.03
CA ASN A 85 -6.53 -0.23 6.89
C ASN A 85 -6.80 -0.94 5.55
N PRO A 86 -6.58 -0.30 4.40
CA PRO A 86 -6.72 -1.03 3.14
C PRO A 86 -5.73 -2.19 3.10
N ALA A 87 -6.16 -3.34 2.56
CA ALA A 87 -5.31 -4.53 2.48
C ALA A 87 -4.42 -4.49 1.24
N SER A 88 -5.00 -4.14 0.10
CA SER A 88 -4.31 -4.14 -1.17
C SER A 88 -5.02 -3.21 -2.14
N LEU A 89 -4.25 -2.44 -2.90
CA LEU A 89 -4.79 -1.49 -3.89
C LEU A 89 -3.99 -1.60 -5.18
N GLU A 90 -4.67 -1.40 -6.31
CA GLU A 90 -4.01 -1.23 -7.59
C GLU A 90 -3.81 0.27 -7.82
N LEU A 91 -2.56 0.70 -7.94
CA LEU A 91 -2.20 2.11 -8.04
C LEU A 91 -1.36 2.37 -9.28
N THR A 92 -1.49 3.58 -9.83
CA THR A 92 -0.68 3.99 -10.98
C THR A 92 0.64 4.60 -10.56
N ALA A 93 1.61 4.61 -11.48
CA ALA A 93 2.90 5.24 -11.27
C ALA A 93 2.74 6.69 -10.80
N GLY A 94 3.56 7.09 -9.84
CA GLY A 94 3.55 8.45 -9.33
C GLY A 94 2.50 8.74 -8.26
N THR A 95 1.63 7.79 -7.93
CA THR A 95 0.65 7.97 -6.85
C THR A 95 1.37 8.17 -5.53
N ASN A 96 1.00 9.21 -4.79
CA ASN A 96 1.49 9.42 -3.43
C ASN A 96 0.62 8.65 -2.45
N ILE A 97 1.26 7.83 -1.63
CA ILE A 97 0.58 7.08 -0.57
C ILE A 97 0.89 7.78 0.75
N SER A 98 -0.10 8.35 1.38
CA SER A 98 0.04 9.02 2.68
C SER A 98 -0.65 8.21 3.76
N MET A 99 -0.01 8.04 4.91
CA MET A 99 -0.48 7.17 5.99
C MET A 99 -0.37 7.90 7.32
N VAL A 100 -1.40 7.74 8.16
CA VAL A 100 -1.41 8.32 9.51
C VAL A 100 -2.11 7.37 10.47
N THR A 101 -1.69 7.34 11.72
CA THR A 101 -2.31 6.49 12.75
C THR A 101 -2.88 7.33 13.89
N SER A 102 -3.97 6.85 14.49
CA SER A 102 -4.52 7.40 15.72
C SER A 102 -3.90 6.78 16.98
N GLN A 103 -3.11 5.73 16.83
CA GLN A 103 -2.38 5.11 17.94
C GLN A 103 -1.12 5.90 18.28
N THR A 104 -0.53 5.66 19.43
CA THR A 104 0.75 6.27 19.80
C THR A 104 1.82 6.00 18.74
N ALA A 105 1.85 4.77 18.22
CA ALA A 105 2.71 4.38 17.12
C ALA A 105 2.12 3.18 16.40
N ALA A 106 2.43 3.03 15.12
CA ALA A 106 2.07 1.86 14.33
C ALA A 106 3.21 1.50 13.40
N ASP A 107 3.52 0.22 13.31
CA ASP A 107 4.45 -0.29 12.32
C ASP A 107 3.68 -0.54 11.03
N VAL A 108 4.19 0.02 9.94
CA VAL A 108 3.56 -0.13 8.61
C VAL A 108 4.57 -0.72 7.63
N SER A 109 4.07 -1.55 6.74
CA SER A 109 4.86 -2.13 5.66
C SER A 109 4.07 -2.03 4.36
N VAL A 110 4.72 -1.59 3.31
CA VAL A 110 4.14 -1.44 1.97
C VAL A 110 4.99 -2.24 1.01
N VAL A 111 4.38 -3.18 0.31
CA VAL A 111 5.06 -4.04 -0.66
C VAL A 111 4.38 -3.84 -2.01
N MET A 112 5.18 -3.60 -3.05
CA MET A 112 4.68 -3.24 -4.37
C MET A 112 5.17 -4.22 -5.43
N TRP A 113 4.27 -4.63 -6.33
CA TRP A 113 4.58 -5.44 -7.50
C TRP A 113 4.13 -4.71 -8.75
N PRO A 114 4.99 -4.58 -9.78
CA PRO A 114 4.52 -4.04 -11.05
C PRO A 114 3.60 -5.04 -11.74
N VAL A 115 2.61 -4.52 -12.44
CA VAL A 115 1.63 -5.32 -13.16
C VAL A 115 1.79 -5.03 -14.64
N SER A 116 1.81 -6.10 -15.44
CA SER A 116 1.83 -5.99 -16.90
C SER A 116 0.49 -6.48 -17.43
N TYR A 117 -0.22 -5.59 -18.12
CA TYR A 117 -1.45 -5.96 -18.82
C TYR A 117 -1.16 -6.25 -20.28
N PRO A 118 -1.80 -7.27 -20.85
CA PRO A 118 -1.64 -7.58 -22.27
C PRO A 118 -2.21 -6.48 -23.18
#